data_b17f289aec2154c117ecbc59b33fe535
#
_entry.id   b17f289aec2154c117ecbc59b33fe535
#
_cell.length_a   1.000
_cell.length_b   1.000
_cell.length_c   1.000
_cell.angle_alpha   90.00
_cell.angle_beta   90.00
_cell.angle_gamma   90.00
#
_symmetry.space_group_name_H-M   'P 1'
#
loop_
_entity.id
_entity.type
_entity.pdbx_description
1 polymer ?
#
loop_
_entity_poly.entity_id
_entity_poly.type
_entity_poly.pdbx_seq_one_letter_code
_entity_poly.pdbx_strand_id
1 'polypeptide(L)'
;MTSAPIRADLKVLPSLLRTRAFFLPLALTLVVIVVAIQPSLLTQWWVQLAVQSILLPPAFVLAFLGGMLTRRGSWMMGVLFGIISYLGSLAVASLADLTILEATNPIAKILAGLTTQDGGSVFGDLYFVGIAGALAGAFAGWYGRFLRAMTPATASSRERRRTEAEKKRAAR
;
A
#
# COMPACT_ATOMS: atom_id res chain seq x y z
N MET A 1 -22.96 -18.97 -3.62
CA MET A 1 -21.77 -18.10 -3.60
C MET A 1 -20.63 -18.87 -2.96
N THR A 2 -19.63 -19.27 -3.71
CA THR A 2 -18.59 -20.19 -3.24
C THR A 2 -17.51 -19.43 -2.47
N SER A 3 -17.31 -19.77 -1.20
CA SER A 3 -16.23 -19.27 -0.32
C SER A 3 -14.82 -19.67 -0.77
N ALA A 4 -14.71 -20.37 -1.89
CA ALA A 4 -13.47 -20.91 -2.46
C ALA A 4 -12.40 -19.85 -2.85
N PRO A 5 -12.72 -18.68 -3.45
CA PRO A 5 -11.68 -17.74 -3.88
C PRO A 5 -10.98 -17.06 -2.69
N ILE A 6 -11.70 -16.67 -1.65
CA ILE A 6 -11.13 -15.96 -0.49
C ILE A 6 -10.16 -16.86 0.30
N ARG A 7 -10.54 -18.13 0.51
CA ARG A 7 -9.67 -19.10 1.20
C ARG A 7 -8.39 -19.42 0.41
N ALA A 8 -8.49 -19.42 -0.92
CA ALA A 8 -7.33 -19.61 -1.79
C ALA A 8 -6.36 -18.42 -1.73
N ASP A 9 -6.90 -17.20 -1.67
CA ASP A 9 -6.10 -15.98 -1.55
C ASP A 9 -5.41 -15.90 -0.17
N LEU A 10 -6.10 -16.25 0.92
CA LEU A 10 -5.51 -16.28 2.27
C LEU A 10 -4.30 -17.22 2.37
N LYS A 11 -4.30 -18.35 1.67
CA LYS A 11 -3.14 -19.26 1.62
C LYS A 11 -1.91 -18.65 0.94
N VAL A 12 -2.11 -17.64 0.11
CA VAL A 12 -1.02 -16.95 -0.60
C VAL A 12 -0.37 -15.86 0.27
N LEU A 13 -1.05 -15.40 1.34
CA LEU A 13 -0.60 -14.32 2.20
C LEU A 13 0.86 -14.49 2.71
N PRO A 14 1.28 -15.64 3.27
CA PRO A 14 2.65 -15.79 3.75
C PRO A 14 3.71 -15.64 2.65
N SER A 15 3.38 -16.06 1.43
CA SER A 15 4.26 -15.90 0.28
C SER A 15 4.31 -14.45 -0.20
N LEU A 16 3.21 -13.71 -0.12
CA LEU A 16 3.15 -12.28 -0.48
C LEU A 16 4.01 -11.43 0.45
N LEU A 17 4.03 -11.72 1.77
CA LEU A 17 4.85 -11.01 2.75
C LEU A 17 6.36 -11.14 2.48
N ARG A 18 6.79 -12.16 1.72
CA ARG A 18 8.20 -12.36 1.33
C ARG A 18 8.54 -11.74 -0.02
N THR A 19 7.61 -11.04 -0.67
CA THR A 19 7.84 -10.45 -1.99
C THR A 19 8.33 -9.01 -1.91
N ARG A 20 8.98 -8.55 -2.98
CA ARG A 20 9.35 -7.14 -3.15
C ARG A 20 8.14 -6.22 -3.13
N ALA A 21 6.96 -6.73 -3.51
CA ALA A 21 5.71 -6.00 -3.48
C ALA A 21 5.28 -5.61 -2.06
N PHE A 22 5.71 -6.34 -1.04
CA PHE A 22 5.49 -6.00 0.35
C PHE A 22 6.63 -5.12 0.92
N PHE A 23 7.88 -5.53 0.71
CA PHE A 23 9.01 -4.84 1.32
C PHE A 23 9.21 -3.42 0.82
N LEU A 24 8.95 -3.14 -0.46
CA LEU A 24 9.19 -1.82 -1.04
C LEU A 24 8.23 -0.75 -0.45
N PRO A 25 6.89 -0.96 -0.42
CA PRO A 25 5.99 -0.01 0.23
C PRO A 25 6.21 0.07 1.74
N LEU A 26 6.55 -1.05 2.40
CA LEU A 26 6.86 -1.08 3.83
C LEU A 26 8.10 -0.22 4.15
N ALA A 27 9.18 -0.38 3.39
CA ALA A 27 10.38 0.42 3.55
C ALA A 27 10.09 1.92 3.34
N LEU A 28 9.27 2.26 2.33
CA LEU A 28 8.84 3.63 2.09
C LEU A 28 8.08 4.19 3.29
N THR A 29 7.15 3.42 3.85
CA THR A 29 6.39 3.82 5.05
C THR A 29 7.32 4.08 6.23
N LEU A 30 8.27 3.16 6.49
CA LEU A 30 9.22 3.31 7.59
C LEU A 30 10.11 4.55 7.41
N VAL A 31 10.59 4.82 6.19
CA VAL A 31 11.37 6.02 5.89
C VAL A 31 10.55 7.28 6.19
N VAL A 32 9.28 7.33 5.75
CA VAL A 32 8.42 8.48 6.00
C VAL A 32 8.15 8.67 7.49
N ILE A 33 7.93 7.60 8.25
CA ILE A 33 7.76 7.68 9.72
C ILE A 33 9.03 8.26 10.37
N VAL A 34 10.21 7.72 10.06
CA VAL A 34 11.49 8.17 10.64
C VAL A 34 11.74 9.64 10.32
N VAL A 35 11.48 10.06 9.08
CA VAL A 35 11.65 11.45 8.65
C VAL A 35 10.62 12.38 9.34
N ALA A 36 9.37 11.93 9.47
CA ALA A 36 8.29 12.72 10.07
C ALA A 36 8.45 12.93 11.59
N ILE A 37 9.14 12.02 12.28
CA ILE A 37 9.42 12.18 13.72
C ILE A 37 10.48 13.26 13.97
N GLN A 38 11.30 13.61 12.97
CA GLN A 38 12.34 14.64 13.14
C GLN A 38 11.74 16.04 13.05
N PRO A 39 11.83 16.88 14.11
CA PRO A 39 11.19 18.19 14.15
C PRO A 39 11.62 19.11 13.00
N SER A 40 12.91 19.16 12.68
CA SER A 40 13.45 20.00 11.62
C SER A 40 12.96 19.62 10.20
N LEU A 41 12.60 18.36 10.00
CA LEU A 41 12.13 17.86 8.71
C LEU A 41 10.60 17.93 8.58
N LEU A 42 9.86 17.78 9.68
CA LEU A 42 8.40 17.81 9.65
C LEU A 42 7.84 19.18 9.20
N THR A 43 8.59 20.26 9.39
CA THR A 43 8.22 21.60 8.88
C THR A 43 8.38 21.74 7.38
N GLN A 44 9.12 20.84 6.72
CA GLN A 44 9.33 20.89 5.28
C GLN A 44 8.08 20.45 4.51
N TRP A 45 7.69 21.23 3.51
CA TRP A 45 6.48 20.98 2.71
C TRP A 45 6.44 19.58 2.05
N TRP A 46 7.59 19.08 1.59
CA TRP A 46 7.70 17.77 0.94
C TRP A 46 7.51 16.61 1.93
N VAL A 47 7.96 16.78 3.20
CA VAL A 47 7.69 15.79 4.27
C VAL A 47 6.21 15.77 4.60
N GLN A 48 5.60 16.93 4.73
CA GLN A 48 4.16 17.04 4.97
C GLN A 48 3.35 16.38 3.83
N LEU A 49 3.75 16.60 2.59
CA LEU A 49 3.14 15.95 1.43
C LEU A 49 3.33 14.43 1.47
N ALA A 50 4.51 13.95 1.87
CA ALA A 50 4.77 12.51 2.03
C ALA A 50 3.92 11.91 3.16
N VAL A 51 3.83 12.56 4.31
CA VAL A 51 2.96 12.14 5.43
C VAL A 51 1.51 12.08 4.98
N GLN A 52 1.02 13.12 4.32
CA GLN A 52 -0.35 13.18 3.82
C GLN A 52 -0.67 12.07 2.81
N SER A 53 0.25 11.79 1.89
CA SER A 53 0.01 10.86 0.80
C SER A 53 0.22 9.39 1.19
N ILE A 54 1.08 9.12 2.17
CA ILE A 54 1.55 7.78 2.51
C ILE A 54 0.99 7.31 3.85
N LEU A 55 0.92 8.19 4.86
CA LEU A 55 0.50 7.80 6.20
C LEU A 55 -0.95 8.13 6.50
N LEU A 56 -1.41 9.36 6.17
CA LEU A 56 -2.76 9.76 6.56
C LEU A 56 -3.85 8.97 5.84
N PRO A 57 -4.88 8.51 6.56
CA PRO A 57 -6.01 7.81 5.96
C PRO A 57 -6.82 8.70 5.00
N PRO A 58 -7.32 8.15 3.91
CA PRO A 58 -7.07 6.82 3.37
C PRO A 58 -5.76 6.78 2.56
N ALA A 59 -4.80 5.94 2.98
CA ALA A 59 -3.47 5.83 2.38
C ALA A 59 -3.50 5.12 1.01
N PHE A 60 -4.17 5.71 0.05
CA PHE A 60 -4.36 5.13 -1.28
C PHE A 60 -3.06 4.83 -2.01
N VAL A 61 -2.03 5.65 -1.81
CA VAL A 61 -0.74 5.49 -2.52
C VAL A 61 -0.09 4.16 -2.19
N LEU A 62 0.00 3.79 -0.91
CA LEU A 62 0.60 2.50 -0.51
C LEU A 62 -0.26 1.31 -0.91
N ALA A 63 -1.58 1.40 -0.69
CA ALA A 63 -2.52 0.37 -1.10
C ALA A 63 -2.48 0.14 -2.62
N PHE A 64 -2.36 1.22 -3.39
CA PHE A 64 -2.25 1.18 -4.84
C PHE A 64 -0.92 0.57 -5.28
N LEU A 65 0.21 1.01 -4.72
CA LEU A 65 1.54 0.45 -5.03
C LEU A 65 1.61 -1.04 -4.70
N GLY A 66 1.20 -1.44 -3.49
CA GLY A 66 1.16 -2.84 -3.08
C GLY A 66 0.26 -3.68 -3.99
N GLY A 67 -0.94 -3.17 -4.30
CA GLY A 67 -1.89 -3.85 -5.18
C GLY A 67 -1.40 -4.00 -6.62
N MET A 68 -0.76 -2.97 -7.19
CA MET A 68 -0.24 -2.98 -8.55
C MET A 68 0.93 -3.95 -8.73
N LEU A 69 1.80 -4.06 -7.73
CA LEU A 69 2.96 -4.95 -7.75
C LEU A 69 2.58 -6.42 -7.54
N THR A 70 1.41 -6.71 -6.98
CA THR A 70 0.94 -8.08 -6.76
C THR A 70 0.15 -8.62 -7.95
N ARG A 71 0.34 -9.92 -8.24
CA ARG A 71 -0.41 -10.62 -9.28
C ARG A 71 -1.70 -11.25 -8.76
N ARG A 72 -1.69 -11.70 -7.51
CA ARG A 72 -2.83 -12.32 -6.81
C ARG A 72 -2.95 -11.73 -5.42
N GLY A 73 -4.17 -11.63 -4.89
CA GLY A 73 -4.41 -11.12 -3.54
C GLY A 73 -4.11 -9.62 -3.39
N SER A 74 -4.23 -8.82 -4.46
CA SER A 74 -3.96 -7.38 -4.45
C SER A 74 -4.82 -6.62 -3.43
N TRP A 75 -6.07 -7.06 -3.21
CA TRP A 75 -6.96 -6.49 -2.21
C TRP A 75 -6.43 -6.69 -0.78
N MET A 76 -5.81 -7.86 -0.50
CA MET A 76 -5.22 -8.14 0.81
C MET A 76 -4.01 -7.26 1.08
N MET A 77 -3.18 -7.02 0.06
CA MET A 77 -2.08 -6.05 0.15
C MET A 77 -2.60 -4.65 0.42
N GLY A 78 -3.72 -4.27 -0.19
CA GLY A 78 -4.39 -2.99 0.09
C GLY A 78 -4.85 -2.88 1.54
N VAL A 79 -5.49 -3.91 2.10
CA VAL A 79 -5.87 -3.96 3.53
C VAL A 79 -4.65 -3.82 4.43
N LEU A 80 -3.60 -4.61 4.18
CA LEU A 80 -2.37 -4.58 4.98
C LEU A 80 -1.74 -3.19 4.98
N PHE A 81 -1.58 -2.58 3.82
CA PHE A 81 -0.98 -1.25 3.74
C PHE A 81 -1.89 -0.15 4.27
N GLY A 82 -3.20 -0.29 4.16
CA GLY A 82 -4.14 0.58 4.85
C GLY A 82 -3.91 0.57 6.37
N ILE A 83 -3.87 -0.62 6.98
CA ILE A 83 -3.64 -0.79 8.41
C ILE A 83 -2.23 -0.30 8.81
N ILE A 84 -1.18 -0.66 8.06
CA ILE A 84 0.19 -0.21 8.32
C ILE A 84 0.30 1.31 8.28
N SER A 85 -0.33 1.97 7.30
CA SER A 85 -0.36 3.44 7.21
C SER A 85 -1.05 4.07 8.39
N TYR A 86 -2.19 3.53 8.80
CA TYR A 86 -2.93 4.04 9.96
C TYR A 86 -2.11 3.89 11.25
N LEU A 87 -1.49 2.74 11.49
CA LEU A 87 -0.59 2.55 12.62
C LEU A 87 0.64 3.45 12.54
N GLY A 88 1.17 3.68 11.33
CA GLY A 88 2.24 4.63 11.08
C GLY A 88 1.85 6.07 11.40
N SER A 89 0.62 6.48 11.04
CA SER A 89 0.11 7.81 11.39
C SER A 89 -0.07 7.98 12.90
N LEU A 90 -0.54 6.95 13.61
CA LEU A 90 -0.62 6.94 15.07
C LEU A 90 0.77 7.04 15.71
N ALA A 91 1.77 6.33 15.17
CA ALA A 91 3.15 6.42 15.65
C ALA A 91 3.72 7.83 15.48
N VAL A 92 3.52 8.45 14.31
CA VAL A 92 3.94 9.85 14.09
C VAL A 92 3.19 10.79 15.02
N ALA A 93 1.87 10.64 15.17
CA ALA A 93 1.06 11.46 16.06
C ALA A 93 1.50 11.39 17.53
N SER A 94 2.00 10.22 17.96
CA SER A 94 2.44 9.99 19.35
C SER A 94 3.89 10.37 19.61
N LEU A 95 4.76 10.33 18.61
CA LEU A 95 6.21 10.49 18.76
C LEU A 95 6.73 11.83 18.22
N ALA A 96 6.04 12.44 17.24
CA ALA A 96 6.45 13.71 16.67
C ALA A 96 6.02 14.90 17.56
N ASP A 97 6.86 15.91 17.63
CA ASP A 97 6.49 17.17 18.26
C ASP A 97 5.62 18.00 17.31
N LEU A 98 4.30 17.88 17.47
CA LEU A 98 3.34 18.60 16.64
C LEU A 98 3.23 20.09 16.95
N THR A 99 3.82 20.55 18.06
CA THR A 99 3.76 21.96 18.47
C THR A 99 4.56 22.88 17.54
N ILE A 100 5.51 22.32 16.80
CA ILE A 100 6.31 23.03 15.79
C ILE A 100 5.53 23.37 14.52
N LEU A 101 4.40 22.69 14.27
CA LEU A 101 3.52 23.00 13.16
C LEU A 101 2.56 24.12 13.56
N GLU A 102 2.25 24.98 12.60
CA GLU A 102 1.23 26.02 12.83
C GLU A 102 -0.11 25.37 13.18
N ALA A 103 -0.84 25.99 14.11
CA ALA A 103 -2.16 25.52 14.54
C ALA A 103 -3.19 25.45 13.38
N THR A 104 -2.94 26.17 12.30
CA THR A 104 -3.73 26.15 11.07
C THR A 104 -3.41 24.97 10.16
N ASN A 105 -2.26 24.29 10.37
CA ASN A 105 -1.78 23.21 9.51
C ASN A 105 -2.76 22.03 9.56
N PRO A 106 -3.29 21.57 8.40
CA PRO A 106 -4.27 20.50 8.36
C PRO A 106 -3.69 19.16 8.84
N ILE A 107 -2.41 18.91 8.61
CA ILE A 107 -1.73 17.67 9.04
C ILE A 107 -1.62 17.63 10.57
N ALA A 108 -1.25 18.76 11.20
CA ALA A 108 -1.21 18.85 12.65
C ALA A 108 -2.57 18.56 13.29
N LYS A 109 -3.66 19.11 12.71
CA LYS A 109 -5.02 18.85 13.19
C LYS A 109 -5.43 17.39 13.06
N ILE A 110 -5.13 16.76 11.92
CA ILE A 110 -5.46 15.35 11.71
C ILE A 110 -4.67 14.47 12.67
N LEU A 111 -3.35 14.67 12.78
CA LEU A 111 -2.49 13.89 13.67
C LEU A 111 -2.87 14.08 15.15
N ALA A 112 -3.13 15.32 15.58
CA ALA A 112 -3.61 15.58 16.94
C ALA A 112 -4.98 14.92 17.21
N GLY A 113 -5.87 14.92 16.24
CA GLY A 113 -7.15 14.21 16.32
C GLY A 113 -6.99 12.71 16.55
N LEU A 114 -5.98 12.07 15.94
CA LEU A 114 -5.72 10.64 16.13
C LEU A 114 -5.30 10.28 17.58
N THR A 115 -4.62 11.17 18.29
CA THR A 115 -4.17 10.92 19.68
C THR A 115 -5.27 11.09 20.71
N THR A 116 -6.35 11.79 20.36
CA THR A 116 -7.47 12.08 21.27
C THR A 116 -8.65 11.12 21.08
N GLN A 117 -8.51 10.13 20.20
CA GLN A 117 -9.58 9.19 19.90
C GLN A 117 -9.80 8.16 21.00
N ASP A 118 -11.08 7.84 21.25
CA ASP A 118 -11.47 6.71 22.08
C ASP A 118 -11.22 5.37 21.38
N GLY A 119 -11.01 4.30 22.14
CA GLY A 119 -10.78 2.98 21.58
C GLY A 119 -11.83 2.51 20.57
N GLY A 120 -13.10 2.92 20.74
CA GLY A 120 -14.17 2.61 19.79
C GLY A 120 -13.99 3.29 18.43
N SER A 121 -13.51 4.54 18.40
CA SER A 121 -13.24 5.27 17.16
C SER A 121 -12.02 4.72 16.42
N VAL A 122 -10.99 4.27 17.14
CA VAL A 122 -9.82 3.60 16.57
C VAL A 122 -10.21 2.32 15.80
N PHE A 123 -11.12 1.50 16.36
CA PHE A 123 -11.63 0.31 15.66
C PHE A 123 -12.46 0.69 14.43
N GLY A 124 -13.28 1.73 14.52
CA GLY A 124 -14.04 2.26 13.39
C GLY A 124 -13.13 2.71 12.25
N ASP A 125 -12.09 3.43 12.57
CA ASP A 125 -11.09 3.91 11.60
C ASP A 125 -10.29 2.76 10.98
N LEU A 126 -9.85 1.78 11.78
CA LEU A 126 -9.19 0.58 11.26
C LEU A 126 -10.07 -0.19 10.28
N TYR A 127 -11.36 -0.32 10.58
CA TYR A 127 -12.33 -0.96 9.70
C TYR A 127 -12.49 -0.18 8.39
N PHE A 128 -12.67 1.14 8.48
CA PHE A 128 -12.79 2.02 7.32
C PHE A 128 -11.55 1.98 6.44
N VAL A 129 -10.37 2.12 7.03
CA VAL A 129 -9.07 2.10 6.32
C VAL A 129 -8.82 0.73 5.69
N GLY A 130 -9.22 -0.35 6.37
CA GLY A 130 -9.15 -1.71 5.83
C GLY A 130 -10.01 -1.88 4.57
N ILE A 131 -11.25 -1.40 4.59
CA ILE A 131 -12.14 -1.45 3.42
C ILE A 131 -11.61 -0.56 2.28
N ALA A 132 -11.25 0.68 2.59
CA ALA A 132 -10.71 1.62 1.59
C ALA A 132 -9.44 1.07 0.96
N GLY A 133 -8.54 0.48 1.78
CA GLY A 133 -7.35 -0.21 1.32
C GLY A 133 -7.65 -1.41 0.43
N ALA A 134 -8.64 -2.24 0.80
CA ALA A 134 -9.06 -3.38 -0.01
C ALA A 134 -9.55 -2.94 -1.40
N LEU A 135 -10.38 -1.91 -1.46
CA LEU A 135 -10.89 -1.37 -2.73
C LEU A 135 -9.76 -0.79 -3.58
N ALA A 136 -8.88 0.03 -2.99
CA ALA A 136 -7.73 0.61 -3.68
C ALA A 136 -6.77 -0.48 -4.20
N GLY A 137 -6.46 -1.48 -3.39
CA GLY A 137 -5.61 -2.61 -3.77
C GLY A 137 -6.22 -3.48 -4.86
N ALA A 138 -7.53 -3.75 -4.79
CA ALA A 138 -8.25 -4.50 -5.83
C ALA A 138 -8.23 -3.75 -7.16
N PHE A 139 -8.53 -2.45 -7.14
CA PHE A 139 -8.49 -1.59 -8.32
C PHE A 139 -7.07 -1.52 -8.92
N ALA A 140 -6.05 -1.32 -8.08
CA ALA A 140 -4.66 -1.28 -8.51
C ALA A 140 -4.20 -2.61 -9.14
N GLY A 141 -4.61 -3.72 -8.58
CA GLY A 141 -4.34 -5.05 -9.14
C GLY A 141 -5.03 -5.28 -10.49
N TRP A 142 -6.26 -4.80 -10.65
CA TRP A 142 -6.95 -4.80 -11.94
C TRP A 142 -6.20 -3.92 -12.96
N TYR A 143 -5.90 -2.69 -12.58
CA TYR A 143 -5.19 -1.73 -13.42
C TYR A 143 -3.79 -2.22 -13.83
N GLY A 144 -3.04 -2.82 -12.89
CA GLY A 144 -1.74 -3.41 -13.18
C GLY A 144 -1.81 -4.60 -14.17
N ARG A 145 -2.90 -5.39 -14.15
CA ARG A 145 -3.16 -6.43 -15.16
C ARG A 145 -3.48 -5.81 -16.52
N PHE A 146 -4.30 -4.78 -16.54
CA PHE A 146 -4.66 -4.04 -17.74
C PHE A 146 -3.42 -3.45 -18.43
N LEU A 147 -2.57 -2.74 -17.69
CA LEU A 147 -1.32 -2.17 -18.23
C LEU A 147 -0.41 -3.25 -18.82
N ARG A 148 -0.25 -4.37 -18.13
CA ARG A 148 0.54 -5.51 -18.63
C ARG A 148 -0.03 -6.14 -19.90
N ALA A 149 -1.34 -6.13 -20.07
CA ALA A 149 -1.98 -6.63 -21.28
C ALA A 149 -1.77 -5.67 -22.47
N MET A 150 -1.69 -4.38 -22.21
CA MET A 150 -1.49 -3.32 -23.21
C MET A 150 -0.03 -3.15 -23.65
N THR A 151 0.94 -3.66 -22.87
CA THR A 151 2.37 -3.44 -23.16
C THR A 151 2.85 -4.40 -24.25
N PRO A 152 3.37 -3.92 -25.41
CA PRO A 152 3.78 -4.75 -26.57
C PRO A 152 4.88 -5.77 -26.26
N ALA A 153 5.70 -5.52 -25.24
CA ALA A 153 6.76 -6.44 -24.80
C ALA A 153 6.25 -7.86 -24.43
N THR A 154 4.96 -7.98 -24.05
CA THR A 154 4.34 -9.28 -23.79
C THR A 154 4.06 -10.07 -25.06
N ALA A 155 3.85 -9.42 -26.21
CA ALA A 155 3.66 -10.09 -27.49
C ALA A 155 4.96 -10.73 -27.96
N SER A 156 6.06 -9.98 -27.95
CA SER A 156 7.39 -10.48 -28.38
C SER A 156 7.92 -11.62 -27.50
N SER A 157 7.65 -11.58 -26.17
CA SER A 157 8.05 -12.66 -25.26
C SER A 157 7.20 -13.93 -25.45
N ARG A 158 5.94 -13.80 -25.83
CA ARG A 158 5.06 -14.94 -26.17
C ARG A 158 5.48 -15.57 -27.48
N GLU A 159 5.86 -14.78 -28.45
CA GLU A 159 6.31 -15.23 -29.76
C GLU A 159 7.67 -15.96 -29.66
N ARG A 160 8.61 -15.43 -28.89
CA ARG A 160 9.89 -16.13 -28.60
C ARG A 160 9.67 -17.47 -27.90
N ARG A 161 8.76 -17.56 -26.91
CA ARG A 161 8.44 -18.82 -26.24
C ARG A 161 7.75 -19.83 -27.16
N ARG A 162 6.94 -19.37 -28.14
CA ARG A 162 6.31 -20.25 -29.14
C ARG A 162 7.36 -20.80 -30.09
N THR A 163 8.25 -19.97 -30.62
CA THR A 163 9.32 -20.39 -31.51
C THR A 163 10.33 -21.32 -30.83
N GLU A 164 10.63 -21.11 -29.55
CA GLU A 164 11.46 -22.04 -28.77
C GLU A 164 10.76 -23.40 -28.52
N ALA A 165 9.47 -23.38 -28.25
CA ALA A 165 8.70 -24.60 -28.07
C ALA A 165 8.56 -25.40 -29.36
N GLU A 166 8.38 -24.74 -30.50
CA GLU A 166 8.34 -25.35 -31.84
C GLU A 166 9.70 -25.94 -32.22
N LYS A 167 10.81 -25.20 -31.97
CA LYS A 167 12.16 -25.74 -32.19
C LYS A 167 12.44 -27.01 -31.36
N LYS A 168 12.00 -27.02 -30.09
CA LYS A 168 12.15 -28.20 -29.22
C LYS A 168 11.28 -29.37 -29.66
N ARG A 169 10.15 -29.13 -30.31
CA ARG A 169 9.30 -30.22 -30.88
C ARG A 169 9.86 -30.78 -32.19
N ALA A 170 10.47 -29.94 -33.01
CA ALA A 170 11.09 -30.35 -34.27
C ALA A 170 12.43 -31.10 -34.08
N ALA A 171 13.06 -30.98 -32.89
CA ALA A 171 14.32 -31.65 -32.56
C ALA A 171 14.14 -33.00 -31.82
N ARG A 172 12.87 -33.44 -31.61
CA ARG A 172 12.51 -34.74 -31.07
C ARG A 172 11.94 -35.67 -32.17
#